data_934dcb1fb1015014a59c05932eecf543
#
_entry.id   934dcb1fb1015014a59c05932eecf543
#
_cell.length_a   1.000
_cell.length_b   1.000
_cell.length_c   1.000
_cell.angle_alpha   90.00
_cell.angle_beta   90.00
_cell.angle_gamma   90.00
#
_symmetry.space_group_name_H-M   'P 1'
#
loop_
_entity.id
_entity.type
_entity.pdbx_description
1 polymer ?
#
loop_
_entity_poly.entity_id
_entity_poly.type
_entity_poly.pdbx_seq_one_letter_code
_entity_poly.pdbx_strand_id
1 'polypeptide(L)' 'MQNYITLTNSELAEMIGENIHSERNRQIMRMKLIDGLTYEKIAEIVQMSPRYVRTLVKRLTERLKIS' A
#
# COMPACT_ATOMS: atom_id res chain seq x y z
N MET A 1 24.12 3.02 -11.20
CA MET A 1 22.97 2.40 -11.68
C MET A 1 21.90 2.42 -10.63
N GLN A 2 20.81 2.71 -11.06
CA GLN A 2 19.76 2.78 -10.09
C GLN A 2 19.23 1.39 -9.82
N ASN A 3 18.72 1.25 -8.67
CA ASN A 3 18.24 -0.02 -8.21
C ASN A 3 16.74 -0.01 -8.01
N TYR A 4 16.09 0.86 -8.74
CA TYR A 4 14.66 0.87 -8.62
C TYR A 4 14.08 -0.38 -9.20
N ILE A 5 13.18 -0.94 -8.50
CA ILE A 5 12.39 -2.00 -9.03
C ILE A 5 11.15 -1.35 -9.58
N THR A 6 11.05 -1.34 -10.89
CA THR A 6 9.88 -0.78 -11.53
C THR A 6 8.87 -1.88 -11.68
N LEU A 7 7.88 -1.85 -10.82
CA LEU A 7 6.85 -2.87 -10.82
C LEU A 7 5.62 -2.37 -11.56
N THR A 8 5.03 -3.25 -12.36
CA THR A 8 3.75 -2.94 -12.96
C THR A 8 2.66 -2.99 -11.90
N ASN A 9 1.50 -2.41 -12.20
CA ASN A 9 0.39 -2.47 -11.28
C ASN A 9 -0.03 -3.90 -11.00
N SER A 10 0.06 -4.77 -12.00
CA SER A 10 -0.25 -6.19 -11.81
C SER A 10 0.70 -6.83 -10.83
N GLU A 11 1.98 -6.53 -10.95
CA GLU A 11 2.98 -7.08 -10.05
C GLU A 11 2.80 -6.56 -8.63
N LEU A 12 2.47 -5.28 -8.49
CA LEU A 12 2.20 -4.72 -7.18
C LEU A 12 0.99 -5.38 -6.53
N ALA A 13 -0.07 -5.55 -7.31
CA ALA A 13 -1.27 -6.19 -6.79
C ALA A 13 -0.97 -7.62 -6.33
N GLU A 14 -0.16 -8.32 -7.10
CA GLU A 14 0.21 -9.68 -6.77
C GLU A 14 1.03 -9.75 -5.48
N MET A 15 2.00 -8.87 -5.35
CA MET A 15 2.81 -8.80 -4.13
C MET A 15 1.95 -8.50 -2.92
N ILE A 16 1.02 -7.56 -3.06
CA ILE A 16 0.14 -7.19 -1.97
C ILE A 16 -0.70 -8.40 -1.58
N GLY A 17 -1.24 -9.12 -2.56
CA GLY A 17 -2.07 -10.27 -2.28
C GLY A 17 -1.33 -11.41 -1.61
N GLU A 18 -0.04 -11.58 -1.95
CA GLU A 18 0.74 -12.66 -1.39
C GLU A 18 1.28 -12.37 0.01
N ASN A 19 1.52 -11.10 0.31
CA ASN A 19 2.21 -10.74 1.54
C ASN A 19 1.33 -10.10 2.59
N ILE A 20 0.16 -9.66 2.24
CA ILE A 20 -0.73 -8.98 3.17
C ILE A 20 -2.02 -9.77 3.25
N HIS A 21 -2.36 -10.24 4.44
CA HIS A 21 -3.46 -11.17 4.61
C HIS A 21 -4.80 -10.50 4.88
N SER A 22 -4.80 -9.29 5.42
CA SER A 22 -6.04 -8.59 5.71
C SER A 22 -6.59 -7.95 4.45
N GLU A 23 -7.83 -8.22 4.14
CA GLU A 23 -8.45 -7.65 2.93
C GLU A 23 -8.47 -6.13 3.00
N ARG A 24 -8.77 -5.57 4.17
CA ARG A 24 -8.77 -4.12 4.32
C ARG A 24 -7.37 -3.55 4.08
N ASN A 25 -6.36 -4.21 4.62
CA ASN A 25 -4.99 -3.74 4.44
C ASN A 25 -4.56 -3.84 2.98
N ARG A 26 -4.99 -4.89 2.28
CA ARG A 26 -4.72 -5.00 0.86
C ARG A 26 -5.34 -3.84 0.10
N GLN A 27 -6.58 -3.48 0.43
CA GLN A 27 -7.24 -2.36 -0.22
C GLN A 27 -6.48 -1.06 0.02
N ILE A 28 -6.05 -0.84 1.26
CA ILE A 28 -5.31 0.37 1.59
C ILE A 28 -4.03 0.44 0.78
N MET A 29 -3.31 -0.66 0.69
CA MET A 29 -2.06 -0.67 -0.06
C MET A 29 -2.28 -0.47 -1.55
N ARG A 30 -3.33 -1.07 -2.11
CA ARG A 30 -3.65 -0.85 -3.52
C ARG A 30 -4.00 0.60 -3.78
N MET A 31 -4.77 1.20 -2.90
CA MET A 31 -5.14 2.60 -3.06
C MET A 31 -3.91 3.51 -3.02
N LYS A 32 -2.95 3.18 -2.17
CA LYS A 32 -1.76 4.03 -2.04
C LYS A 32 -0.76 3.78 -3.15
N LEU A 33 -0.45 2.55 -3.44
CA LEU A 33 0.64 2.22 -4.35
C LEU A 33 0.21 2.15 -5.81
N ILE A 34 -1.04 1.80 -6.07
CA ILE A 34 -1.51 1.64 -7.44
C ILE A 34 -2.36 2.83 -7.86
N ASP A 35 -3.32 3.22 -7.02
CA ASP A 35 -4.23 4.30 -7.36
C ASP A 35 -3.65 5.67 -7.07
N GLY A 36 -2.61 5.75 -6.25
CA GLY A 36 -1.95 7.01 -5.96
C GLY A 36 -2.73 7.96 -5.06
N LEU A 37 -3.64 7.42 -4.25
CA LEU A 37 -4.45 8.26 -3.39
C LEU A 37 -3.64 8.80 -2.20
N THR A 38 -4.08 9.95 -1.68
CA THR A 38 -3.46 10.52 -0.49
C THR A 38 -3.89 9.75 0.75
N TYR A 39 -3.12 9.89 1.82
CA TYR A 39 -3.49 9.28 3.09
C TYR A 39 -4.86 9.76 3.55
N GLU A 40 -5.13 11.06 3.35
CA GLU A 40 -6.42 11.62 3.75
C GLU A 40 -7.57 10.98 3.00
N LYS A 41 -7.38 10.77 1.69
CA LYS A 41 -8.44 10.17 0.89
C LYS A 41 -8.67 8.72 1.28
N ILE A 42 -7.60 7.98 1.47
CA ILE A 42 -7.70 6.59 1.89
C ILE A 42 -8.41 6.50 3.24
N ALA A 43 -7.99 7.37 4.18
CA ALA A 43 -8.58 7.38 5.51
C ALA A 43 -10.07 7.62 5.45
N GLU A 44 -10.48 8.52 4.56
CA GLU A 44 -11.90 8.81 4.39
C GLU A 44 -12.65 7.58 3.91
N ILE A 45 -12.08 6.89 2.93
CA ILE A 45 -12.74 5.72 2.36
C ILE A 45 -12.86 4.59 3.38
N VAL A 46 -11.80 4.34 4.15
CA VAL A 46 -11.81 3.24 5.11
C VAL A 46 -12.26 3.68 6.49
N GLN A 47 -12.59 4.95 6.66
CA GLN A 47 -13.11 5.49 7.91
C GLN A 47 -12.13 5.32 9.06
N MET A 48 -10.88 5.70 8.81
CA MET A 48 -9.83 5.67 9.81
C MET A 48 -9.12 7.01 9.80
N SER A 49 -8.25 7.25 10.78
CA SER A 49 -7.52 8.50 10.80
C SER A 49 -6.39 8.47 9.80
N PRO A 50 -6.06 9.61 9.16
CA PRO A 50 -4.93 9.66 8.23
C PRO A 50 -3.61 9.26 8.89
N ARG A 51 -3.43 9.60 10.17
CA ARG A 51 -2.22 9.24 10.89
C ARG A 51 -2.09 7.72 10.97
N TYR A 52 -3.19 7.06 11.28
CA TYR A 52 -3.16 5.60 11.37
C TYR A 52 -2.86 4.98 10.02
N VAL A 53 -3.51 5.50 8.97
CA VAL A 53 -3.28 4.98 7.63
C VAL A 53 -1.82 5.14 7.22
N ARG A 54 -1.24 6.30 7.51
CA ARG A 54 0.17 6.53 7.21
C ARG A 54 1.07 5.52 7.90
N THR A 55 0.84 5.32 9.20
CA THR A 55 1.64 4.36 9.96
C THR A 55 1.49 2.96 9.42
N LEU A 56 0.25 2.60 9.10
CA LEU A 56 -0.04 1.27 8.58
C LEU A 56 0.64 1.05 7.23
N VAL A 57 0.55 2.03 6.33
CA VAL A 57 1.16 1.91 5.01
C VAL A 57 2.68 1.76 5.13
N LYS A 58 3.30 2.53 6.01
CA LYS A 58 4.75 2.42 6.19
C LYS A 58 5.13 1.02 6.67
N ARG A 59 4.39 0.50 7.64
CA ARG A 59 4.66 -0.83 8.17
C ARG A 59 4.47 -1.90 7.11
N LEU A 60 3.39 -1.81 6.34
CA LEU A 60 3.11 -2.81 5.33
C LEU A 60 4.08 -2.72 4.17
N THR A 61 4.53 -1.52 3.82
CA THR A 61 5.53 -1.36 2.78
C THR A 61 6.83 -2.05 3.16
N GLU A 62 7.22 -1.94 4.42
CA GLU A 62 8.41 -2.64 4.89
C GLU A 62 8.23 -4.15 4.79
N ARG A 63 7.03 -4.63 5.04
CA ARG A 63 6.75 -6.05 4.92
C ARG A 63 6.89 -6.52 3.48
N LEU A 64 6.51 -5.70 2.53
CA LEU A 64 6.66 -6.04 1.11
C LEU A 64 8.10 -5.96 0.66
N LYS A 65 8.94 -5.27 1.42
CA LYS A 65 10.35 -5.09 1.07
C LYS A 65 10.54 -4.42 -0.27
N ILE A 66 9.69 -3.44 -0.53
CA ILE A 66 9.84 -2.60 -1.70
C ILE A 66 10.80 -1.48 -1.34
N SER A 67 11.85 -1.33 -2.10
CA SER A 67 12.85 -0.29 -1.84
C SER A 67 12.86 0.75 -2.89
#